data_f2756aec806e4d4b7154c080204f5d78
#
_entry.id   f2756aec806e4d4b7154c080204f5d78
#
_cell.length_a   1.000
_cell.length_b   1.000
_cell.length_c   1.000
_cell.angle_alpha   90.00
_cell.angle_beta   90.00
_cell.angle_gamma   90.00
#
_symmetry.space_group_name_H-M   'P 1'
#
loop_
_entity.id
_entity.type
_entity.pdbx_description
1 polymer ?
#
loop_
_entity_poly.entity_id
_entity_poly.type
_entity_poly.pdbx_seq_one_letter_code
_entity_poly.pdbx_strand_id
1 'polypeptide(L)'
;VNRARVDIHCDQVYSMGITGRGIGVAVLDTGIFLHEDLKDRVKGFADFVRRKDRPYDDNGHGTHVAAMIGGSGASMEGKYRGVAPGCSIISVKVLDHRGNGYASDVLSGLRWIRSHKEFL
;
A
#
# COMPACT_ATOMS: atom_id res chain seq x y z
N VAL A 1 -8.40 3.53 -10.99
CA VAL A 1 -8.32 4.33 -9.75
C VAL A 1 -8.95 5.69 -9.94
N ASN A 2 -8.57 6.38 -10.99
CA ASN A 2 -9.08 7.73 -11.25
C ASN A 2 -10.62 7.74 -11.37
N ARG A 3 -11.16 6.78 -12.10
CA ARG A 3 -12.62 6.67 -12.26
C ARG A 3 -13.31 6.35 -10.94
N ALA A 4 -12.74 5.43 -10.14
CA ALA A 4 -13.30 5.08 -8.83
C ALA A 4 -13.35 6.30 -7.92
N ARG A 5 -12.31 7.13 -7.90
CA ARG A 5 -12.28 8.35 -7.10
C ARG A 5 -13.40 9.31 -7.49
N VAL A 6 -13.62 9.48 -8.79
CA VAL A 6 -14.68 10.37 -9.32
C VAL A 6 -16.05 9.82 -8.95
N ASP A 7 -16.26 8.51 -9.15
CA ASP A 7 -17.56 7.87 -8.89
C ASP A 7 -17.98 7.96 -7.43
N ILE A 8 -17.02 7.92 -6.50
CA ILE A 8 -17.32 8.04 -5.05
C ILE A 8 -17.09 9.46 -4.50
N HIS A 9 -16.89 10.43 -5.38
CA HIS A 9 -16.76 11.84 -5.03
C HIS A 9 -15.58 12.17 -4.10
N CYS A 10 -14.45 11.49 -4.30
CA CYS A 10 -13.25 11.71 -3.47
C CYS A 10 -12.75 13.16 -3.56
N ASP A 11 -12.85 13.80 -4.72
CA ASP A 11 -12.35 15.16 -4.88
C ASP A 11 -13.07 16.16 -3.98
N GLN A 12 -14.34 15.94 -3.68
CA GLN A 12 -15.07 16.74 -2.71
C GLN A 12 -14.50 16.59 -1.30
N VAL A 13 -14.14 15.36 -0.94
CA VAL A 13 -13.52 15.04 0.36
C VAL A 13 -12.13 15.65 0.45
N TYR A 14 -11.35 15.59 -0.62
CA TYR A 14 -9.99 16.17 -0.65
C TYR A 14 -10.03 17.69 -0.47
N SER A 15 -11.02 18.37 -1.06
CA SER A 15 -11.17 19.81 -0.90
C SER A 15 -11.45 20.22 0.54
N MET A 16 -11.91 19.28 1.37
CA MET A 16 -12.10 19.47 2.81
C MET A 16 -10.85 19.15 3.63
N GLY A 17 -9.73 18.83 2.97
CA GLY A 17 -8.48 18.46 3.65
C GLY A 17 -8.44 17.03 4.17
N ILE A 18 -9.37 16.19 3.78
CA ILE A 18 -9.45 14.80 4.23
C ILE A 18 -8.80 13.90 3.18
N THR A 19 -7.62 13.38 3.47
CA THR A 19 -6.81 12.60 2.52
C THR A 19 -6.33 11.26 3.10
N GLY A 20 -6.72 10.94 4.32
CA GLY A 20 -6.21 9.77 5.03
C GLY A 20 -4.93 10.03 5.80
N ARG A 21 -4.51 11.28 5.91
CA ARG A 21 -3.33 11.67 6.68
C ARG A 21 -3.44 11.19 8.13
N GLY A 22 -2.38 10.54 8.62
CA GLY A 22 -2.35 10.00 9.98
C GLY A 22 -2.89 8.57 10.08
N ILE A 23 -3.38 8.01 8.98
CA ILE A 23 -3.87 6.63 8.92
C ILE A 23 -2.85 5.74 8.23
N GLY A 24 -2.55 4.60 8.84
CA GLY A 24 -1.72 3.57 8.24
C GLY A 24 -2.58 2.44 7.70
N VAL A 25 -2.26 1.99 6.49
CA VAL A 25 -2.97 0.87 5.85
C VAL A 25 -1.96 -0.24 5.57
N ALA A 26 -2.20 -1.41 6.15
CA ALA A 26 -1.36 -2.58 5.90
C ALA A 26 -1.91 -3.33 4.69
N VAL A 27 -1.01 -3.63 3.74
CA VAL A 27 -1.35 -4.35 2.52
C VAL A 27 -0.61 -5.69 2.54
N LEU A 28 -1.35 -6.78 2.77
CA LEU A 28 -0.81 -8.14 2.76
C LEU A 28 -1.00 -8.70 1.36
N ASP A 29 0.06 -8.71 0.58
CA ASP A 29 -0.04 -9.01 -0.86
C ASP A 29 1.32 -9.52 -1.39
N THR A 30 1.61 -9.26 -2.66
CA THR A 30 2.81 -9.75 -3.33
C THR A 30 4.06 -8.90 -3.07
N GLY A 31 3.94 -7.83 -2.32
CA GLY A 31 5.03 -6.91 -2.03
C GLY A 31 4.74 -5.51 -2.56
N ILE A 32 5.78 -4.71 -2.67
CA ILE A 32 5.65 -3.34 -3.16
C ILE A 32 6.94 -2.90 -3.86
N PHE A 33 6.78 -2.32 -5.04
CA PHE A 33 7.83 -1.58 -5.72
C PHE A 33 7.73 -0.11 -5.32
N LEU A 34 8.84 0.50 -4.94
CA LEU A 34 8.86 1.90 -4.49
C LEU A 34 8.80 2.85 -5.70
N HIS A 35 7.67 2.83 -6.38
CA HIS A 35 7.34 3.75 -7.45
C HIS A 35 7.31 5.18 -6.92
N GLU A 36 7.50 6.16 -7.79
CA GLU A 36 7.50 7.57 -7.41
C GLU A 36 6.26 7.97 -6.62
N ASP A 37 5.10 7.42 -6.97
CA ASP A 37 3.85 7.72 -6.29
C ASP A 37 3.71 7.05 -4.92
N LEU A 38 4.58 6.10 -4.59
CA LEU A 38 4.50 5.31 -3.36
C LEU A 38 5.68 5.51 -2.42
N LYS A 39 6.85 5.85 -2.93
CA LYS A 39 8.10 5.85 -2.15
C LYS A 39 8.02 6.65 -0.85
N ASP A 40 7.27 7.75 -0.84
CA ASP A 40 7.11 8.60 0.35
C ASP A 40 5.95 8.18 1.23
N ARG A 41 5.14 7.19 0.79
CA ARG A 41 4.00 6.68 1.53
C ARG A 41 4.31 5.41 2.30
N VAL A 42 5.32 4.65 1.87
CA VAL A 42 5.65 3.36 2.48
C VAL A 42 6.47 3.58 3.74
N LYS A 43 5.92 3.20 4.88
CA LYS A 43 6.54 3.38 6.20
C LYS A 43 7.06 2.09 6.81
N GLY A 44 6.67 0.94 6.27
CA GLY A 44 7.15 -0.34 6.75
C GLY A 44 7.03 -1.42 5.69
N PHE A 45 7.91 -2.40 5.77
CA PHE A 45 7.92 -3.55 4.88
C PHE A 45 8.36 -4.80 5.64
N ALA A 46 7.70 -5.92 5.37
CA ALA A 46 8.13 -7.24 5.85
C ALA A 46 7.85 -8.26 4.75
N ASP A 47 8.75 -9.23 4.63
CA ASP A 47 8.67 -10.30 3.63
C ASP A 47 8.67 -11.66 4.34
N PHE A 48 7.54 -12.36 4.28
CA PHE A 48 7.37 -13.69 4.87
C PHE A 48 7.51 -14.81 3.84
N VAL A 49 7.83 -14.46 2.59
CA VAL A 49 8.03 -15.43 1.51
C VAL A 49 9.52 -15.76 1.35
N ARG A 50 10.35 -14.75 1.16
CA ARG A 50 11.81 -14.92 0.97
C ARG A 50 12.64 -14.27 2.07
N ARG A 51 12.00 -13.57 2.99
CA ARG A 51 12.62 -12.89 4.13
C ARG A 51 13.68 -11.87 3.74
N LYS A 52 13.47 -11.21 2.62
CA LYS A 52 14.30 -10.08 2.21
C LYS A 52 13.96 -8.86 3.04
N ASP A 53 14.93 -7.99 3.25
CA ASP A 53 14.77 -6.80 4.10
C ASP A 53 14.52 -5.51 3.32
N ARG A 54 14.41 -5.60 1.99
CA ARG A 54 14.15 -4.45 1.13
C ARG A 54 12.85 -4.64 0.37
N PRO A 55 12.06 -3.55 0.22
CA PRO A 55 10.82 -3.63 -0.56
C PRO A 55 11.06 -4.10 -1.98
N TYR A 56 10.24 -5.02 -2.43
CA TYR A 56 10.19 -5.49 -3.80
C TYR A 56 8.82 -6.09 -4.10
N ASP A 57 8.50 -6.22 -5.38
CA ASP A 57 7.28 -6.86 -5.84
C ASP A 57 7.56 -7.62 -7.13
N ASP A 58 7.63 -8.93 -7.05
CA ASP A 58 7.94 -9.80 -8.18
C ASP A 58 6.69 -10.28 -8.94
N ASN A 59 5.54 -9.67 -8.67
CA ASN A 59 4.28 -9.92 -9.38
C ASN A 59 3.68 -8.62 -9.93
N GLY A 60 3.61 -7.59 -9.10
CA GLY A 60 3.02 -6.30 -9.44
C GLY A 60 1.65 -6.03 -8.85
N HIS A 61 0.94 -7.08 -8.42
CA HIS A 61 -0.41 -6.93 -7.87
C HIS A 61 -0.43 -6.08 -6.61
N GLY A 62 0.47 -6.36 -5.67
CA GLY A 62 0.55 -5.61 -4.40
C GLY A 62 0.87 -4.15 -4.61
N THR A 63 1.77 -3.84 -5.54
CA THR A 63 2.10 -2.45 -5.89
C THR A 63 0.89 -1.72 -6.46
N HIS A 64 0.14 -2.38 -7.34
CA HIS A 64 -1.07 -1.81 -7.92
C HIS A 64 -2.13 -1.53 -6.85
N VAL A 65 -2.34 -2.49 -5.95
CA VAL A 65 -3.28 -2.32 -4.83
C VAL A 65 -2.87 -1.15 -3.95
N ALA A 66 -1.59 -1.06 -3.59
CA ALA A 66 -1.09 0.04 -2.76
C ALA A 66 -1.28 1.39 -3.44
N ALA A 67 -1.06 1.47 -4.76
CA ALA A 67 -1.25 2.69 -5.52
C ALA A 67 -2.72 3.13 -5.55
N MET A 68 -3.64 2.18 -5.65
CA MET A 68 -5.08 2.46 -5.59
C MET A 68 -5.49 3.01 -4.23
N ILE A 69 -4.86 2.52 -3.16
CA ILE A 69 -5.16 2.94 -1.79
C ILE A 69 -4.57 4.31 -1.51
N GLY A 70 -3.27 4.50 -1.71
CA GLY A 70 -2.57 5.65 -1.18
C GLY A 70 -1.49 6.24 -2.07
N GLY A 71 -1.50 5.98 -3.37
CA GLY A 71 -0.55 6.62 -4.27
C GLY A 71 -0.70 8.14 -4.25
N SER A 72 0.43 8.85 -4.22
CA SER A 72 0.42 10.31 -4.18
C SER A 72 0.01 10.95 -5.52
N GLY A 73 0.20 10.22 -6.62
CA GLY A 73 -0.02 10.75 -7.97
C GLY A 73 1.07 11.70 -8.44
N ALA A 74 2.19 11.79 -7.71
CA ALA A 74 3.25 12.76 -7.99
C ALA A 74 3.81 12.67 -9.41
N SER A 75 3.90 11.46 -9.98
CA SER A 75 4.43 11.25 -11.32
C SER A 75 3.55 11.90 -12.42
N MET A 76 2.27 12.15 -12.13
CA MET A 76 1.31 12.74 -13.08
C MET A 76 0.56 13.91 -12.45
N GLU A 77 1.23 14.68 -11.62
CA GLU A 77 0.71 15.90 -11.00
C GLU A 77 -0.60 15.67 -10.22
N GLY A 78 -0.71 14.51 -9.59
CA GLY A 78 -1.87 14.15 -8.78
C GLY A 78 -3.03 13.54 -9.54
N LYS A 79 -2.94 13.41 -10.87
CA LYS A 79 -4.04 12.91 -11.70
C LYS A 79 -4.45 11.49 -11.34
N TYR A 80 -3.47 10.61 -11.03
CA TYR A 80 -3.72 9.20 -10.74
C TYR A 80 -3.46 8.85 -9.27
N ARG A 81 -3.70 9.78 -8.37
CA ARG A 81 -3.55 9.50 -6.95
C ARG A 81 -4.57 8.48 -6.47
N GLY A 82 -4.23 7.79 -5.37
CA GLY A 82 -5.11 6.80 -4.76
C GLY A 82 -6.30 7.43 -4.05
N VAL A 83 -7.16 6.57 -3.48
CA VAL A 83 -8.36 7.02 -2.74
C VAL A 83 -7.98 7.82 -1.51
N ALA A 84 -6.92 7.39 -0.78
CA ALA A 84 -6.42 8.07 0.42
C ALA A 84 -4.96 8.51 0.21
N PRO A 85 -4.72 9.54 -0.61
CA PRO A 85 -3.35 9.88 -1.03
C PRO A 85 -2.46 10.38 0.10
N GLY A 86 -3.01 10.70 1.25
CA GLY A 86 -2.26 11.12 2.43
C GLY A 86 -1.96 10.01 3.42
N CYS A 87 -2.48 8.80 3.23
CA CYS A 87 -2.24 7.70 4.17
C CYS A 87 -0.82 7.16 4.06
N SER A 88 -0.41 6.44 5.11
CA SER A 88 0.84 5.68 5.10
C SER A 88 0.54 4.23 4.70
N ILE A 89 1.47 3.60 3.99
CA ILE A 89 1.35 2.21 3.56
C ILE A 89 2.37 1.36 4.32
N ILE A 90 1.91 0.23 4.81
CA ILE A 90 2.77 -0.82 5.35
C ILE A 90 2.60 -2.02 4.45
N SER A 91 3.66 -2.43 3.76
CA SER A 91 3.61 -3.55 2.85
C SER A 91 4.09 -4.81 3.53
N VAL A 92 3.26 -5.84 3.52
CA VAL A 92 3.58 -7.15 4.11
C VAL A 92 3.46 -8.19 3.01
N LYS A 93 4.60 -8.67 2.51
CA LYS A 93 4.60 -9.68 1.46
C LYS A 93 4.34 -11.04 2.06
N VAL A 94 3.19 -11.60 1.70
CA VAL A 94 2.75 -12.94 2.10
C VAL A 94 2.42 -13.81 0.88
N LEU A 95 2.46 -13.24 -0.32
CA LEU A 95 2.20 -13.93 -1.58
C LEU A 95 3.44 -13.91 -2.47
N ASP A 96 3.68 -15.02 -3.16
CA ASP A 96 4.83 -15.19 -4.04
C ASP A 96 4.62 -14.51 -5.41
N HIS A 97 5.57 -14.74 -6.33
CA HIS A 97 5.53 -14.13 -7.66
C HIS A 97 4.32 -14.58 -8.52
N ARG A 98 3.65 -15.66 -8.13
CA ARG A 98 2.43 -16.14 -8.79
C ARG A 98 1.15 -15.70 -8.08
N GLY A 99 1.28 -14.95 -7.00
CA GLY A 99 0.13 -14.53 -6.20
C GLY A 99 -0.38 -15.60 -5.25
N ASN A 100 0.41 -16.64 -4.99
CA ASN A 100 0.06 -17.72 -4.08
C ASN A 100 0.80 -17.56 -2.76
N GLY A 101 0.21 -18.04 -1.67
CA GLY A 101 0.83 -17.99 -0.36
C GLY A 101 0.23 -19.01 0.59
N TYR A 102 0.93 -19.22 1.69
CA TYR A 102 0.48 -20.11 2.75
C TYR A 102 -0.30 -19.32 3.81
N ALA A 103 -1.34 -19.95 4.35
CA ALA A 103 -2.10 -19.35 5.45
C ALA A 103 -1.20 -19.02 6.65
N SER A 104 -0.18 -19.83 6.90
CA SER A 104 0.78 -19.58 7.97
C SER A 104 1.56 -18.27 7.77
N ASP A 105 1.91 -17.93 6.54
CA ASP A 105 2.61 -16.68 6.24
C ASP A 105 1.70 -15.47 6.40
N VAL A 106 0.44 -15.59 6.01
CA VAL A 106 -0.56 -14.54 6.24
C VAL A 106 -0.72 -14.29 7.74
N LEU A 107 -0.82 -15.37 8.53
CA LEU A 107 -0.93 -15.25 9.98
C LEU A 107 0.30 -14.58 10.59
N SER A 108 1.50 -14.97 10.14
CA SER A 108 2.74 -14.35 10.58
C SER A 108 2.77 -12.85 10.22
N GLY A 109 2.28 -12.50 9.04
CA GLY A 109 2.17 -11.10 8.61
C GLY A 109 1.25 -10.30 9.52
N LEU A 110 0.10 -10.85 9.87
CA LEU A 110 -0.85 -10.19 10.79
C LEU A 110 -0.24 -10.00 12.17
N ARG A 111 0.50 -10.98 12.67
CA ARG A 111 1.20 -10.88 13.95
C ARG A 111 2.28 -9.80 13.91
N TRP A 112 3.00 -9.71 12.81
CA TRP A 112 4.02 -8.69 12.63
C TRP A 112 3.41 -7.28 12.67
N ILE A 113 2.29 -7.08 11.97
CA ILE A 113 1.57 -5.80 11.97
C ILE A 113 1.14 -5.45 13.41
N ARG A 114 0.63 -6.42 14.14
CA ARG A 114 0.22 -6.22 15.53
C ARG A 114 1.38 -5.78 16.42
N SER A 115 2.58 -6.31 16.16
CA SER A 115 3.80 -5.98 16.90
C SER A 115 4.39 -4.62 16.49
N HIS A 116 3.98 -4.08 15.36
CA HIS A 116 4.54 -2.86 14.77
C HIS A 116 3.47 -1.79 14.59
N LYS A 117 2.64 -1.62 15.62
CA LYS A 117 1.54 -0.65 15.59
C LYS A 117 2.00 0.78 15.40
N GLU A 118 3.26 1.08 15.66
CA GLU A 118 3.83 2.41 15.47
C GLU A 118 3.75 2.88 14.01
N PHE A 119 3.57 1.97 13.05
CA PHE A 119 3.39 2.31 11.65
C PHE A 119 1.93 2.62 11.28
N LEU A 120 1.01 2.38 12.16
CA LEU A 120 -0.44 2.52 11.87
C LEU A 120 -1.07 3.80 12.44
#